data_d590263c44bc990e2259f58adc3ff343
#
_entry.id   d590263c44bc990e2259f58adc3ff343
#
_cell.length_a   1.000
_cell.length_b   1.000
_cell.length_c   1.000
_cell.angle_alpha   90.00
_cell.angle_beta   90.00
_cell.angle_gamma   90.00
#
_symmetry.space_group_name_H-M   'P 1'
#
loop_
_entity.id
_entity.type
_entity.pdbx_description
1 polymer ?
#
loop_
_entity_poly.entity_id
_entity_poly.type
_entity_poly.pdbx_seq_one_letter_code
_entity_poly.pdbx_strand_id
1 'polypeptide(L)'
;GRADYQIKHLGYRIELGEIEAAAGKVPEISSCACVYDQKKQRILFFYDGTETDRKTISSSLSQQLPRYMLPSRYVYLDPLPRNASGKIDRKFLQEQYEKNIKSC
;
A
#
# COMPACT_ATOMS: atom_id res chain seq x y z
N GLY A 1 1.39 9.85 13.63
CA GLY A 1 1.12 9.79 12.23
C GLY A 1 0.36 11.00 11.73
N ARG A 2 0.24 11.09 10.45
CA ARG A 2 -0.49 12.17 9.81
C ARG A 2 -1.95 11.81 9.68
N ALA A 3 -2.82 12.81 9.76
CA ALA A 3 -4.26 12.59 9.64
C ALA A 3 -4.65 12.01 8.29
N ASP A 4 -3.95 12.38 7.22
CA ASP A 4 -4.24 11.90 5.88
C ASP A 4 -3.84 10.45 5.65
N TYR A 5 -3.09 9.86 6.57
CA TYR A 5 -2.74 8.45 6.52
C TYR A 5 -3.66 7.59 7.36
N GLN A 6 -4.54 8.22 8.11
CA GLN A 6 -5.50 7.50 8.94
C GLN A 6 -6.79 7.32 8.16
N ILE A 7 -7.28 6.09 8.13
CA ILE A 7 -8.52 5.76 7.43
C ILE A 7 -9.44 5.03 8.37
N LYS A 8 -10.71 4.97 7.99
CA LYS A 8 -11.68 4.16 8.70
C LYS A 8 -12.08 3.02 7.76
N HIS A 9 -11.69 1.82 8.12
CA HIS A 9 -11.91 0.65 7.28
C HIS A 9 -12.65 -0.41 8.09
N LEU A 10 -13.83 -0.78 7.63
CA LEU A 10 -14.66 -1.81 8.30
C LEU A 10 -14.86 -1.50 9.79
N GLY A 11 -14.98 -0.22 10.13
CA GLY A 11 -15.18 0.19 11.51
C GLY A 11 -13.91 0.38 12.33
N TYR A 12 -12.76 0.02 11.76
CA TYR A 12 -11.48 0.17 12.45
C TYR A 12 -10.75 1.41 11.97
N ARG A 13 -10.09 2.06 12.91
CA ARG A 13 -9.20 3.17 12.57
C ARG A 13 -7.82 2.60 12.25
N ILE A 14 -7.35 2.84 11.04
CA ILE A 14 -6.09 2.27 10.56
C ILE A 14 -5.15 3.38 10.15
N GLU A 15 -3.88 3.28 10.54
CA GLU A 15 -2.83 4.14 10.03
C GLU A 15 -2.10 3.40 8.92
N LEU A 16 -2.20 3.92 7.69
CA LEU A 16 -1.55 3.29 6.54
C LEU A 16 -0.04 3.25 6.71
N GLY A 17 0.53 4.22 7.44
CA GLY A 17 1.97 4.24 7.71
C GLY A 17 2.46 3.03 8.50
N GLU A 18 1.61 2.44 9.33
CA GLU A 18 2.00 1.24 10.07
C GLU A 18 2.18 0.04 9.14
N ILE A 19 1.34 -0.04 8.10
CA ILE A 19 1.46 -1.09 7.10
C ILE A 19 2.77 -0.92 6.34
N GLU A 20 3.08 0.32 5.96
CA GLU A 20 4.31 0.62 5.24
C GLU A 20 5.54 0.27 6.07
N ALA A 21 5.50 0.61 7.36
CA ALA A 21 6.62 0.30 8.26
C ALA A 21 6.82 -1.21 8.40
N ALA A 22 5.72 -1.96 8.53
CA ALA A 22 5.81 -3.41 8.64
C ALA A 22 6.39 -4.03 7.37
N ALA A 23 6.02 -3.48 6.20
CA ALA A 23 6.53 -3.98 4.93
C ALA A 23 8.03 -3.72 4.75
N GLY A 24 8.58 -2.78 5.50
CA GLY A 24 10.03 -2.52 5.44
C GLY A 24 10.89 -3.69 5.87
N LYS A 25 10.30 -4.68 6.53
CA LYS A 25 11.03 -5.88 6.92
C LYS A 25 11.13 -6.91 5.81
N VAL A 26 10.44 -6.71 4.70
CA VAL A 26 10.51 -7.63 3.56
C VAL A 26 11.71 -7.21 2.71
N PRO A 27 12.73 -8.08 2.57
CA PRO A 27 13.98 -7.66 1.90
C PRO A 27 13.79 -7.30 0.43
N GLU A 28 12.82 -7.88 -0.25
CA GLU A 28 12.56 -7.62 -1.66
C GLU A 28 12.01 -6.22 -1.91
N ILE A 29 11.44 -5.60 -0.90
CA ILE A 29 10.81 -4.29 -1.05
C ILE A 29 11.81 -3.17 -0.80
N SER A 30 12.01 -2.30 -1.80
CA SER A 30 12.86 -1.12 -1.64
C SER A 30 12.07 0.06 -1.11
N SER A 31 10.91 0.31 -1.70
CA SER A 31 10.01 1.38 -1.28
C SER A 31 8.58 0.88 -1.39
N CYS A 32 7.71 1.44 -0.58
CA CYS A 32 6.30 1.05 -0.64
C CYS A 32 5.40 2.21 -0.23
N ALA A 33 4.15 2.12 -0.63
CA ALA A 33 3.14 3.10 -0.27
C ALA A 33 1.78 2.43 -0.26
N CYS A 34 0.95 2.79 0.71
CA CYS A 34 -0.42 2.32 0.79
C CYS A 34 -1.37 3.44 0.46
N VAL A 35 -2.41 3.14 -0.28
CA VAL A 35 -3.52 4.07 -0.52
C VAL A 35 -4.82 3.33 -0.26
N TYR A 36 -5.87 4.09 0.03
CA TYR A 36 -7.15 3.50 0.35
C TYR A 36 -8.16 3.77 -0.75
N ASP A 37 -8.79 2.71 -1.23
CA ASP A 37 -9.86 2.79 -2.22
C ASP A 37 -11.18 2.85 -1.46
N GLN A 38 -11.73 4.06 -1.33
CA GLN A 38 -12.95 4.25 -0.56
C GLN A 38 -14.18 3.64 -1.22
N LYS A 39 -14.20 3.58 -2.54
CA LYS A 39 -15.34 3.03 -3.25
C LYS A 39 -15.49 1.55 -3.00
N LYS A 40 -14.39 0.83 -3.00
CA LYS A 40 -14.41 -0.62 -2.79
C LYS A 40 -13.98 -1.01 -1.39
N GLN A 41 -13.67 -0.03 -0.57
CA GLN A 41 -13.30 -0.22 0.84
C GLN A 41 -12.18 -1.24 0.98
N ARG A 42 -11.06 -0.95 0.33
CA ARG A 42 -9.91 -1.85 0.42
C ARG A 42 -8.61 -1.06 0.41
N ILE A 43 -7.59 -1.68 0.97
CA ILE A 43 -6.26 -1.10 1.07
C ILE A 43 -5.43 -1.61 -0.10
N LEU A 44 -4.78 -0.68 -0.80
CA LEU A 44 -3.94 -0.99 -1.95
C LEU A 44 -2.49 -0.80 -1.56
N PHE A 45 -1.65 -1.76 -1.87
CA PHE A 45 -0.24 -1.74 -1.51
C PHE A 45 0.60 -1.70 -2.78
N PHE A 46 1.41 -0.64 -2.91
CA PHE A 46 2.31 -0.46 -4.05
C PHE A 46 3.75 -0.59 -3.57
N TYR A 47 4.60 -1.23 -4.35
CA TYR A 47 5.99 -1.38 -3.95
C TYR A 47 6.90 -1.45 -5.16
N ASP A 48 8.18 -1.16 -4.92
CA ASP A 48 9.23 -1.34 -5.92
C ASP A 48 10.39 -2.15 -5.30
N GLY A 49 11.42 -2.37 -6.09
CA GLY A 49 12.52 -3.22 -5.70
C GLY A 49 12.50 -4.48 -6.54
N THR A 50 12.37 -5.63 -5.90
CA THR A 50 12.26 -6.91 -6.58
C THR A 50 10.83 -7.40 -6.53
N GLU A 51 10.25 -7.68 -7.67
CA GLU A 51 8.89 -8.20 -7.72
C GLU A 51 8.84 -9.56 -7.02
N THR A 52 7.90 -9.72 -6.10
CA THR A 52 7.79 -10.96 -5.35
C THR A 52 6.33 -11.35 -5.23
N ASP A 53 6.11 -12.60 -4.82
CA ASP A 53 4.77 -13.16 -4.69
C ASP A 53 4.00 -12.41 -3.60
N ARG A 54 2.73 -12.12 -3.88
CA ARG A 54 1.87 -11.46 -2.90
C ARG A 54 1.81 -12.24 -1.59
N LYS A 55 1.88 -13.55 -1.65
CA LYS A 55 1.86 -14.40 -0.45
C LYS A 55 3.06 -14.14 0.44
N THR A 56 4.21 -13.90 -0.14
CA THR A 56 5.41 -13.59 0.62
C THR A 56 5.22 -12.31 1.42
N ILE A 57 4.68 -11.28 0.76
CA ILE A 57 4.46 -10.01 1.43
C ILE A 57 3.37 -10.14 2.48
N SER A 58 2.24 -10.74 2.13
CA SER A 58 1.12 -10.85 3.07
C SER A 58 1.45 -11.71 4.27
N SER A 59 2.25 -12.76 4.08
CA SER A 59 2.69 -13.59 5.22
C SER A 59 3.54 -12.79 6.19
N SER A 60 4.45 -11.98 5.67
CA SER A 60 5.28 -11.15 6.54
C SER A 60 4.43 -10.12 7.28
N LEU A 61 3.49 -9.49 6.57
CA LEU A 61 2.62 -8.50 7.20
C LEU A 61 1.70 -9.13 8.25
N SER A 62 1.20 -10.33 7.99
CA SER A 62 0.26 -10.98 8.92
C SER A 62 0.92 -11.38 10.23
N GLN A 63 2.25 -11.51 10.25
CA GLN A 63 2.97 -11.76 11.48
C GLN A 63 3.08 -10.53 12.35
N GLN A 64 2.85 -9.36 11.80
CA GLN A 64 3.06 -8.08 12.48
C GLN A 64 1.77 -7.30 12.68
N LEU A 65 0.76 -7.54 11.84
CA LEU A 65 -0.43 -6.72 11.80
C LEU A 65 -1.69 -7.56 11.94
N PRO A 66 -2.76 -7.00 12.50
CA PRO A 66 -4.03 -7.70 12.52
C PRO A 66 -4.60 -7.85 11.12
N ARG A 67 -5.48 -8.82 10.97
CA ARG A 67 -6.03 -9.18 9.66
C ARG A 67 -6.71 -8.00 8.97
N TYR A 68 -7.41 -7.16 9.72
CA TYR A 68 -8.14 -6.04 9.10
C TYR A 68 -7.23 -4.96 8.52
N MET A 69 -5.93 -5.01 8.83
CA MET A 69 -4.96 -4.07 8.26
C MET A 69 -4.24 -4.62 7.05
N LEU A 70 -4.51 -5.84 6.63
CA LEU A 70 -3.80 -6.43 5.51
C LEU A 70 -4.34 -5.88 4.18
N PRO A 71 -3.44 -5.48 3.25
CA PRO A 71 -3.89 -4.98 1.95
C PRO A 71 -4.62 -6.06 1.15
N SER A 72 -5.56 -5.61 0.31
CA SER A 72 -6.31 -6.49 -0.58
C SER A 72 -5.63 -6.66 -1.93
N ARG A 73 -4.85 -5.67 -2.36
CA ARG A 73 -4.15 -5.69 -3.64
C ARG A 73 -2.70 -5.31 -3.43
N TYR A 74 -1.83 -6.02 -4.15
CA TYR A 74 -0.40 -5.77 -4.12
C TYR A 74 0.05 -5.48 -5.54
N VAL A 75 0.60 -4.29 -5.78
CA VAL A 75 0.96 -3.83 -7.11
C VAL A 75 2.45 -3.53 -7.14
N TYR A 76 3.16 -4.23 -8.01
CA TYR A 76 4.57 -3.95 -8.23
C TYR A 76 4.71 -2.87 -9.29
N LEU A 77 5.46 -1.81 -8.97
CA LEU A 77 5.68 -0.69 -9.89
C LEU A 77 7.05 -0.11 -9.60
N ASP A 78 8.01 -0.40 -10.44
CA ASP A 78 9.39 0.02 -10.21
C ASP A 78 9.85 0.95 -11.33
N PRO A 79 10.24 2.19 -10.98
CA PRO A 79 10.22 2.78 -9.64
C PRO A 79 8.86 3.36 -9.29
N LEU A 80 8.59 3.48 -8.00
CA LEU A 80 7.38 4.19 -7.57
C LEU A 80 7.50 5.67 -7.93
N PRO A 81 6.40 6.29 -8.38
CA PRO A 81 6.46 7.71 -8.75
C PRO A 81 6.70 8.58 -7.52
N ARG A 82 7.45 9.65 -7.72
CA ARG A 82 7.74 10.61 -6.65
C ARG A 82 7.37 12.00 -7.10
N ASN A 83 6.96 12.82 -6.12
CA ASN A 83 6.61 14.20 -6.39
C ASN A 83 7.88 15.07 -6.37
N ALA A 84 7.68 16.37 -6.54
CA ALA A 84 8.79 17.32 -6.61
C ALA A 84 9.61 17.35 -5.32
N SER A 85 9.01 16.97 -4.19
CA SER A 85 9.70 16.91 -2.90
C SER A 85 10.51 15.63 -2.71
N GLY A 86 10.45 14.69 -3.65
CA GLY A 86 11.14 13.42 -3.53
C GLY A 86 10.37 12.38 -2.75
N LYS A 87 9.15 12.68 -2.36
CA LYS A 87 8.29 11.73 -1.64
C LYS A 87 7.44 10.94 -2.61
N ILE A 88 7.08 9.72 -2.21
CA ILE A 88 6.22 8.89 -3.06
C ILE A 88 4.90 9.61 -3.31
N ASP A 89 4.50 9.68 -4.56
CA ASP A 89 3.30 10.42 -4.98
C ASP A 89 2.08 9.52 -4.87
N ARG A 90 1.48 9.49 -3.68
CA ARG A 90 0.34 8.61 -3.41
C ARG A 90 -0.90 9.02 -4.19
N LYS A 91 -1.06 10.30 -4.45
CA LYS A 91 -2.20 10.79 -5.22
C LYS A 91 -2.12 10.26 -6.66
N PHE A 92 -0.93 10.29 -7.24
CA PHE A 92 -0.73 9.76 -8.58
C PHE A 92 -1.01 8.26 -8.63
N LEU A 93 -0.55 7.51 -7.62
CA LEU A 93 -0.80 6.08 -7.55
C LEU A 93 -2.29 5.78 -7.48
N GLN A 94 -3.02 6.53 -6.67
CA GLN A 94 -4.44 6.32 -6.53
C GLN A 94 -5.17 6.58 -7.84
N GLU A 95 -4.80 7.66 -8.53
CA GLU A 95 -5.41 8.01 -9.81
C GLU A 95 -5.11 6.97 -10.88
N GLN A 96 -3.87 6.51 -10.94
CA GLN A 96 -3.48 5.51 -11.92
C GLN A 96 -4.17 4.17 -11.67
N TYR A 97 -4.30 3.81 -10.40
CA TYR A 97 -5.00 2.58 -10.06
C TYR A 97 -6.45 2.62 -10.49
N GLU A 98 -7.13 3.74 -10.25
CA GLU A 98 -8.53 3.89 -10.63
C GLU A 98 -8.73 3.78 -12.13
N LYS A 99 -7.80 4.35 -12.92
CA LYS A 99 -7.85 4.24 -14.37
C LYS A 99 -7.61 2.82 -14.83
N ASN A 100 -6.59 2.18 -14.28
CA ASN A 100 -6.18 0.86 -14.74
C ASN A 100 -7.19 -0.21 -14.38
N ILE A 101 -7.85 -0.07 -13.24
CA ILE A 101 -8.79 -1.08 -12.81
C ILE A 101 -10.02 -1.13 -13.70
N LYS A 102 -10.31 -0.05 -14.40
CA LYS A 102 -11.42 -0.01 -15.34
C LYS A 102 -11.11 -0.80 -16.61
N SER A 103 -9.84 -0.99 -16.91
CA SER A 103 -9.44 -1.73 -18.10
C SER A 103 -9.18 -3.20 -17.81
N CYS A 104 -9.30 -3.61 -16.56
CA CYS A 104 -9.15 -5.03 -16.20
C CYS A 104 -10.52 -5.72 -16.10
#